data_bf4d75e1442163f3cfa89fae94611117
#
_entry.id   bf4d75e1442163f3cfa89fae94611117
#
_cell.length_a   1.000
_cell.length_b   1.000
_cell.length_c   1.000
_cell.angle_alpha   90.00
_cell.angle_beta   90.00
_cell.angle_gamma   90.00
#
_symmetry.space_group_name_H-M   'P 1'
#
loop_
_entity.id
_entity.type
_entity.pdbx_description
1 polymer ?
#
loop_
_entity_poly.entity_id
_entity_poly.type
_entity_poly.pdbx_seq_one_letter_code
_entity_poly.pdbx_strand_id
1 'polypeptide(L)'
;MKNFLRYAAMLLAFSGTFLFASCEGEENPADKNEDVKISLEVATEEIAFTSEGGTEYVAVATDAEQWDFLVAASWLTVEKSDDVLMVTAPAYSDKEKSRTGNIIVYASTDNVREEFKIKVTQTPMGGGTITPDGVIAFECPEFKSLVLEACDRDGDGEVSPKEAEYVTDLVLTYDVENTEINKITSLKGIEYFVNLVNLDCDQNAITYLDLSGLKKLEYVDCAYNEITSLNVSGCESLKWLYFYSNKVSELNIDGCVSLQFLQGYKNNIKKVDVSGLSELVYFDLMFNSITDVKVNNCPKLQVIALGNNNLASIDLTGLPELYTLGCYGNSLSSLDLSNLPKLNMLECYDNNITSLDLSKNSALTALTCQNNLISDLNIASCTNIKKLDCSGNRLTGVLDVTAFKDIYLFACGGNKLTSINIAGCTKIQGFSCDNTDITSINVSDATVLESFVCNDCLLTTLDVSSNAKLVKLHAHGNPLTSVIMAQGQKINDLKLDNHNVISYK
;
A
#
# COMPACT_ATOMS: atom_id res chain seq x y z
N MET A 1 13.45 -18.47 5.70
CA MET A 1 13.18 -18.30 7.14
C MET A 1 14.00 -17.17 7.79
N LYS A 2 15.28 -16.96 7.49
CA LYS A 2 16.06 -15.83 8.05
C LYS A 2 15.59 -14.45 7.58
N ASN A 3 15.04 -14.33 6.38
CA ASN A 3 14.53 -13.08 5.84
C ASN A 3 13.14 -12.71 6.37
N PHE A 4 12.30 -13.70 6.72
CA PHE A 4 10.98 -13.48 7.30
C PHE A 4 11.02 -12.66 8.60
N LEU A 5 12.01 -12.92 9.47
CA LEU A 5 12.21 -12.16 10.72
C LEU A 5 12.73 -10.73 10.49
N ARG A 6 13.42 -10.46 9.38
CA ARG A 6 13.87 -9.09 9.03
C ARG A 6 12.70 -8.20 8.57
N TYR A 7 11.73 -8.75 7.84
CA TYR A 7 10.60 -7.97 7.30
C TYR A 7 9.52 -7.67 8.33
N ALA A 8 9.24 -8.60 9.25
CA ALA A 8 8.38 -8.32 10.40
C ALA A 8 8.98 -7.24 11.33
N ALA A 9 10.33 -7.18 11.43
CA ALA A 9 11.02 -6.13 12.17
C ALA A 9 11.03 -4.77 11.46
N MET A 10 10.95 -4.73 10.11
CA MET A 10 10.86 -3.47 9.34
C MET A 10 9.51 -2.76 9.50
N LEU A 11 8.41 -3.49 9.54
CA LEU A 11 7.08 -2.91 9.86
C LEU A 11 7.04 -2.32 11.27
N LEU A 12 7.80 -2.89 12.22
CA LEU A 12 7.94 -2.36 13.59
C LEU A 12 8.87 -1.14 13.69
N ALA A 13 9.80 -0.96 12.74
CA ALA A 13 10.79 0.13 12.77
C ALA A 13 10.30 1.45 12.15
N PHE A 14 9.30 1.41 11.25
CA PHE A 14 8.75 2.62 10.63
C PHE A 14 7.72 3.37 11.47
N SER A 15 7.23 2.79 12.56
CA SER A 15 6.27 3.41 13.49
C SER A 15 6.92 4.33 14.56
N GLY A 16 8.18 4.70 14.39
CA GLY A 16 9.03 5.30 15.45
C GLY A 16 9.25 6.82 15.41
N THR A 17 8.61 7.59 14.55
CA THR A 17 8.81 9.05 14.56
C THR A 17 7.49 9.81 14.66
N PHE A 18 7.12 10.16 15.88
CA PHE A 18 6.12 11.20 16.14
C PHE A 18 6.72 12.58 15.84
N LEU A 19 6.37 13.18 14.73
CA LEU A 19 6.53 14.59 14.47
C LEU A 19 5.14 15.23 14.41
N PHE A 20 4.82 16.02 15.43
CA PHE A 20 3.62 16.85 15.46
C PHE A 20 3.85 18.09 14.58
N ALA A 21 3.05 18.22 13.53
CA ALA A 21 2.88 19.48 12.82
C ALA A 21 1.39 19.81 12.70
N SER A 22 0.98 20.92 13.27
CA SER A 22 -0.33 21.51 13.02
C SER A 22 -0.29 22.29 11.72
N CYS A 23 -1.30 22.14 10.87
CA CYS A 23 -1.55 23.06 9.76
C CYS A 23 -2.99 23.58 9.83
N GLU A 24 -3.10 24.89 9.92
CA GLU A 24 -4.32 25.66 9.66
C GLU A 24 -4.52 25.78 8.14
N GLY A 25 -5.74 25.65 7.66
CA GLY A 25 -6.10 25.88 6.27
C GLY A 25 -7.41 26.66 6.15
N GLU A 26 -7.36 27.79 5.46
CA GLU A 26 -8.50 28.67 5.21
C GLU A 26 -9.32 28.26 4.01
N GLU A 27 -10.66 28.36 4.13
CA GLU A 27 -11.64 28.27 3.05
C GLU A 27 -11.79 29.59 2.30
N ASN A 28 -12.13 29.52 1.03
CA ASN A 28 -12.83 30.62 0.34
C ASN A 28 -13.81 30.11 -0.73
N PRO A 29 -15.04 30.62 -0.79
CA PRO A 29 -16.09 30.14 -1.66
C PRO A 29 -16.39 31.07 -2.85
N ALA A 30 -17.02 30.47 -3.85
CA ALA A 30 -17.87 31.00 -4.91
C ALA A 30 -17.24 31.49 -6.23
N ASP A 31 -17.60 30.79 -7.30
CA ASP A 31 -18.35 31.43 -8.40
C ASP A 31 -19.18 30.39 -9.16
N LYS A 32 -20.46 30.71 -9.36
CA LYS A 32 -21.41 29.90 -10.14
C LYS A 32 -21.53 30.48 -11.53
N ASN A 33 -21.19 29.68 -12.52
CA ASN A 33 -21.77 29.76 -13.86
C ASN A 33 -22.07 28.33 -14.32
N GLU A 34 -23.33 27.98 -14.45
CA GLU A 34 -23.79 26.70 -14.94
C GLU A 34 -23.68 26.69 -16.47
N ASP A 35 -22.52 26.34 -17.00
CA ASP A 35 -22.43 25.78 -18.36
C ASP A 35 -22.87 24.30 -18.26
N VAL A 36 -23.84 23.91 -19.03
CA VAL A 36 -24.27 22.50 -19.16
C VAL A 36 -23.06 21.72 -19.65
N LYS A 37 -22.39 20.99 -18.73
CA LYS A 37 -21.31 20.07 -19.06
C LYS A 37 -21.86 18.66 -19.05
N ILE A 38 -21.52 17.88 -20.06
CA ILE A 38 -21.72 16.43 -20.06
C ILE A 38 -20.52 15.83 -19.34
N SER A 39 -20.73 14.89 -18.46
CA SER A 39 -19.66 14.05 -17.93
C SER A 39 -19.49 12.82 -18.83
N LEU A 40 -18.25 12.48 -19.15
CA LEU A 40 -17.88 11.24 -19.83
C LEU A 40 -16.67 10.67 -19.12
N GLU A 41 -16.87 9.58 -18.41
CA GLU A 41 -15.81 8.84 -17.72
C GLU A 41 -15.62 7.48 -18.40
N VAL A 42 -14.40 7.17 -18.75
CA VAL A 42 -14.00 5.90 -19.35
C VAL A 42 -12.95 5.25 -18.46
N ALA A 43 -13.12 3.99 -18.15
CA ALA A 43 -12.33 3.30 -17.13
C ALA A 43 -10.82 3.22 -17.44
N THR A 44 -10.41 3.40 -18.71
CA THR A 44 -8.98 3.38 -19.09
C THR A 44 -8.72 4.27 -20.32
N GLU A 45 -7.51 4.84 -20.36
CA GLU A 45 -6.99 5.60 -21.50
C GLU A 45 -6.19 4.71 -22.47
N GLU A 46 -5.73 3.55 -22.01
CA GLU A 46 -4.93 2.63 -22.81
C GLU A 46 -5.37 1.19 -22.59
N ILE A 47 -5.33 0.39 -23.66
CA ILE A 47 -5.53 -1.07 -23.66
C ILE A 47 -4.30 -1.71 -24.31
N ALA A 48 -3.72 -2.70 -23.68
CA ALA A 48 -2.60 -3.46 -24.20
C ALA A 48 -3.00 -4.92 -24.44
N PHE A 49 -2.83 -5.40 -25.66
CA PHE A 49 -2.98 -6.81 -25.99
C PHE A 49 -1.61 -7.43 -26.26
N THR A 50 -1.48 -8.70 -25.85
CA THR A 50 -0.37 -9.55 -26.31
C THR A 50 -0.59 -9.95 -27.77
N SER A 51 0.41 -10.61 -28.36
CA SER A 51 0.30 -11.17 -29.71
C SER A 51 -0.85 -12.18 -29.88
N GLU A 52 -1.27 -12.83 -28.81
CA GLU A 52 -2.39 -13.79 -28.87
C GLU A 52 -3.74 -13.10 -29.04
N GLY A 53 -3.80 -11.80 -28.78
CA GLY A 53 -5.04 -11.04 -28.78
C GLY A 53 -5.85 -11.31 -27.51
N GLY A 54 -7.16 -11.13 -27.62
CA GLY A 54 -8.08 -11.31 -26.50
C GLY A 54 -9.23 -10.32 -26.53
N THR A 55 -9.98 -10.26 -25.46
CA THR A 55 -11.08 -9.30 -25.27
C THR A 55 -10.95 -8.60 -23.95
N GLU A 56 -10.96 -7.26 -24.00
CA GLU A 56 -10.96 -6.38 -22.83
C GLU A 56 -12.31 -5.68 -22.68
N TYR A 57 -12.71 -5.41 -21.45
CA TYR A 57 -13.98 -4.79 -21.12
C TYR A 57 -13.73 -3.43 -20.46
N VAL A 58 -14.21 -2.36 -21.07
CA VAL A 58 -14.03 -0.99 -20.59
C VAL A 58 -15.36 -0.41 -20.19
N ALA A 59 -15.50 -0.06 -18.91
CA ALA A 59 -16.70 0.61 -18.42
C ALA A 59 -16.72 2.07 -18.90
N VAL A 60 -17.91 2.53 -19.29
CA VAL A 60 -18.19 3.91 -19.73
C VAL A 60 -19.33 4.45 -18.90
N ALA A 61 -19.11 5.57 -18.22
CA ALA A 61 -20.12 6.28 -17.46
C ALA A 61 -20.34 7.68 -18.02
N THR A 62 -21.60 8.08 -18.21
CA THR A 62 -21.96 9.40 -18.67
C THR A 62 -23.34 9.80 -18.13
N ASP A 63 -23.56 11.09 -17.97
CA ASP A 63 -24.88 11.70 -17.72
C ASP A 63 -25.63 12.10 -18.98
N ALA A 64 -25.03 11.87 -20.16
CA ALA A 64 -25.72 12.05 -21.44
C ALA A 64 -26.74 10.93 -21.71
N GLU A 65 -27.80 11.24 -22.46
CA GLU A 65 -28.82 10.25 -22.83
C GLU A 65 -28.28 9.09 -23.68
N GLN A 66 -27.21 9.34 -24.42
CA GLN A 66 -26.57 8.34 -25.29
C GLN A 66 -25.06 8.59 -25.40
N TRP A 67 -24.33 7.52 -25.53
CA TRP A 67 -22.92 7.53 -25.94
C TRP A 67 -22.69 6.51 -27.07
N ASP A 68 -21.61 6.68 -27.83
CA ASP A 68 -21.23 5.80 -28.93
C ASP A 68 -19.70 5.82 -29.09
N PHE A 69 -19.16 5.12 -30.08
CA PHE A 69 -17.72 5.03 -30.30
C PHE A 69 -17.34 5.02 -31.77
N LEU A 70 -16.10 5.40 -32.08
CA LEU A 70 -15.47 5.29 -33.38
C LEU A 70 -14.17 4.49 -33.24
N VAL A 71 -13.93 3.54 -34.13
CA VAL A 71 -12.72 2.70 -34.15
C VAL A 71 -11.85 3.13 -35.33
N ALA A 72 -10.65 3.65 -35.03
CA ALA A 72 -9.66 4.05 -36.02
C ALA A 72 -8.64 2.95 -36.35
N ALA A 73 -8.95 1.70 -36.07
CA ALA A 73 -8.06 0.56 -36.29
C ALA A 73 -8.85 -0.62 -36.88
N SER A 74 -8.61 -0.97 -38.10
CA SER A 74 -9.32 -2.04 -38.81
C SER A 74 -9.09 -3.45 -38.27
N TRP A 75 -8.12 -3.62 -37.36
CA TRP A 75 -7.80 -4.90 -36.73
C TRP A 75 -8.51 -5.10 -35.39
N LEU A 76 -9.18 -4.11 -34.84
CA LEU A 76 -10.00 -4.21 -33.65
C LEU A 76 -11.44 -4.52 -34.00
N THR A 77 -12.05 -5.40 -33.24
CA THR A 77 -13.50 -5.53 -33.16
C THR A 77 -13.96 -4.91 -31.86
N VAL A 78 -14.86 -3.94 -31.95
CA VAL A 78 -15.38 -3.23 -30.77
C VAL A 78 -16.90 -3.33 -30.80
N GLU A 79 -17.46 -3.74 -29.69
CA GLU A 79 -18.89 -3.90 -29.47
C GLU A 79 -19.31 -3.17 -28.20
N LYS A 80 -20.53 -2.63 -28.21
CA LYS A 80 -21.12 -1.95 -27.07
C LYS A 80 -22.21 -2.81 -26.45
N SER A 81 -22.19 -2.96 -25.12
CA SER A 81 -23.25 -3.61 -24.36
C SER A 81 -23.54 -2.76 -23.12
N ASP A 82 -24.69 -2.10 -23.10
CA ASP A 82 -25.09 -1.15 -22.03
C ASP A 82 -23.99 -0.10 -21.78
N ASP A 83 -23.39 -0.11 -20.59
CA ASP A 83 -22.33 0.82 -20.17
C ASP A 83 -20.91 0.20 -20.28
N VAL A 84 -20.75 -0.81 -21.14
CA VAL A 84 -19.47 -1.50 -21.32
C VAL A 84 -19.10 -1.53 -22.81
N LEU A 85 -17.85 -1.19 -23.10
CA LEU A 85 -17.23 -1.36 -24.40
C LEU A 85 -16.41 -2.66 -24.37
N MET A 86 -16.76 -3.61 -25.22
CA MET A 86 -16.00 -4.84 -25.46
C MET A 86 -15.00 -4.60 -26.59
N VAL A 87 -13.71 -4.65 -26.30
CA VAL A 87 -12.63 -4.44 -27.26
C VAL A 87 -11.92 -5.77 -27.50
N THR A 88 -12.01 -6.30 -28.72
CA THR A 88 -11.39 -7.56 -29.09
C THR A 88 -10.28 -7.34 -30.12
N ALA A 89 -9.10 -7.85 -29.84
CA ALA A 89 -7.97 -7.92 -30.76
C ALA A 89 -7.75 -9.37 -31.22
N PRO A 90 -7.65 -9.64 -32.53
CA PRO A 90 -7.28 -10.97 -33.01
C PRO A 90 -5.78 -11.25 -32.76
N ALA A 91 -5.38 -12.51 -32.84
CA ALA A 91 -3.98 -12.88 -32.81
C ALA A 91 -3.17 -12.08 -33.86
N TYR A 92 -1.97 -11.66 -33.45
CA TYR A 92 -1.09 -10.83 -34.27
C TYR A 92 0.22 -11.55 -34.53
N SER A 93 0.50 -11.82 -35.80
CA SER A 93 1.60 -12.69 -36.25
C SER A 93 2.86 -11.93 -36.65
N ASP A 94 2.85 -10.59 -36.60
CA ASP A 94 4.08 -9.82 -36.82
C ASP A 94 5.05 -10.09 -35.68
N LYS A 95 6.32 -10.36 -36.02
CA LYS A 95 7.35 -10.70 -35.05
C LYS A 95 8.19 -9.50 -34.59
N GLU A 96 8.09 -8.37 -35.25
CA GLU A 96 9.00 -7.25 -35.08
C GLU A 96 8.33 -5.96 -34.63
N LYS A 97 7.06 -5.74 -34.99
CA LYS A 97 6.41 -4.43 -34.83
C LYS A 97 5.13 -4.53 -34.04
N SER A 98 5.04 -3.76 -32.97
CA SER A 98 3.76 -3.48 -32.32
C SER A 98 2.81 -2.77 -33.27
N ARG A 99 1.53 -3.04 -33.17
CA ARG A 99 0.50 -2.23 -33.84
C ARG A 99 -0.28 -1.41 -32.83
N THR A 100 -0.66 -0.22 -33.23
CA THR A 100 -1.44 0.70 -32.39
C THR A 100 -2.72 1.09 -33.12
N GLY A 101 -3.77 1.30 -32.35
CA GLY A 101 -5.05 1.79 -32.79
C GLY A 101 -5.64 2.75 -31.77
N ASN A 102 -6.71 3.45 -32.15
CA ASN A 102 -7.43 4.31 -31.23
C ASN A 102 -8.91 4.00 -31.30
N ILE A 103 -9.57 4.10 -30.16
CA ILE A 103 -11.02 4.11 -30.02
C ILE A 103 -11.38 5.48 -29.45
N ILE A 104 -12.32 6.16 -30.07
CA ILE A 104 -12.86 7.43 -29.58
C ILE A 104 -14.26 7.11 -29.03
N VAL A 105 -14.42 7.19 -27.73
CA VAL A 105 -15.73 7.13 -27.07
C VAL A 105 -16.27 8.55 -27.00
N TYR A 106 -17.53 8.75 -27.32
CA TYR A 106 -18.13 10.07 -27.24
C TYR A 106 -19.54 10.01 -26.67
N ALA A 107 -19.85 10.98 -25.85
CA ALA A 107 -21.19 11.25 -25.36
C ALA A 107 -21.67 12.59 -25.90
N SER A 108 -22.93 12.72 -26.27
CA SER A 108 -23.46 13.94 -26.85
C SER A 108 -24.91 14.19 -26.46
N THR A 109 -25.24 15.46 -26.33
CA THR A 109 -26.60 16.02 -26.40
C THR A 109 -26.73 16.89 -27.62
N ASP A 110 -27.89 17.52 -27.81
CA ASP A 110 -28.14 18.38 -28.98
C ASP A 110 -27.11 19.52 -29.19
N ASN A 111 -26.43 19.95 -28.11
CA ASN A 111 -25.54 21.13 -28.16
C ASN A 111 -24.13 20.92 -27.62
N VAL A 112 -23.84 19.77 -27.00
CA VAL A 112 -22.54 19.50 -26.37
C VAL A 112 -22.09 18.09 -26.74
N ARG A 113 -20.79 17.94 -27.03
CA ARG A 113 -20.15 16.65 -27.28
C ARG A 113 -18.84 16.58 -26.48
N GLU A 114 -18.70 15.54 -25.68
CA GLU A 114 -17.46 15.16 -24.99
C GLU A 114 -16.86 13.93 -25.67
N GLU A 115 -15.55 13.90 -25.81
CA GLU A 115 -14.83 12.80 -26.43
C GLU A 115 -13.71 12.31 -25.51
N PHE A 116 -13.56 10.99 -25.45
CA PHE A 116 -12.48 10.32 -24.73
C PHE A 116 -11.74 9.37 -25.66
N LYS A 117 -10.41 9.44 -25.68
CA LYS A 117 -9.59 8.64 -26.56
C LYS A 117 -8.91 7.51 -25.81
N ILE A 118 -9.20 6.27 -26.21
CA ILE A 118 -8.50 5.07 -25.73
C ILE A 118 -7.44 4.70 -26.77
N LYS A 119 -6.19 4.62 -26.34
CA LYS A 119 -5.10 4.09 -27.14
C LYS A 119 -5.05 2.57 -26.95
N VAL A 120 -5.07 1.82 -28.06
CA VAL A 120 -4.94 0.37 -28.03
C VAL A 120 -3.63 -0.02 -28.67
N THR A 121 -2.83 -0.80 -27.94
CA THR A 121 -1.57 -1.34 -28.44
C THR A 121 -1.66 -2.86 -28.46
N GLN A 122 -1.05 -3.49 -29.47
CA GLN A 122 -0.82 -4.92 -29.47
C GLN A 122 0.65 -5.19 -29.75
N THR A 123 1.27 -5.90 -28.82
CA THR A 123 2.68 -6.26 -28.95
C THR A 123 2.86 -7.29 -30.07
N PRO A 124 4.02 -7.33 -30.72
CA PRO A 124 4.35 -8.39 -31.66
C PRO A 124 4.35 -9.75 -30.96
N MET A 125 4.27 -10.81 -31.72
CA MET A 125 4.39 -12.17 -31.19
C MET A 125 5.72 -12.24 -30.44
N GLY A 126 5.63 -12.13 -29.09
CA GLY A 126 6.79 -11.99 -28.22
C GLY A 126 7.69 -13.21 -28.35
N GLY A 127 8.78 -13.00 -28.93
CA GLY A 127 9.93 -13.85 -28.96
C GLY A 127 11.07 -12.92 -29.29
N GLY A 128 12.14 -12.96 -28.52
CA GLY A 128 13.41 -12.44 -28.98
C GLY A 128 13.59 -12.99 -30.39
N THR A 129 14.08 -12.17 -31.28
CA THR A 129 14.35 -12.62 -32.64
C THR A 129 15.43 -13.70 -32.54
N ILE A 130 15.13 -14.89 -33.02
CA ILE A 130 16.19 -15.85 -33.33
C ILE A 130 16.79 -15.38 -34.66
N THR A 131 18.10 -15.19 -34.66
CA THR A 131 18.84 -14.83 -35.88
C THR A 131 18.74 -15.98 -36.90
N PRO A 132 18.96 -15.74 -38.20
CA PRO A 132 18.99 -16.80 -39.22
C PRO A 132 19.92 -17.95 -38.87
N ASP A 133 20.96 -17.69 -38.07
CA ASP A 133 21.96 -18.68 -37.64
C ASP A 133 21.49 -19.48 -36.40
N GLY A 134 20.28 -19.21 -35.87
CA GLY A 134 19.63 -19.97 -34.80
C GLY A 134 20.00 -19.54 -33.38
N VAL A 135 20.57 -18.35 -33.20
CA VAL A 135 20.95 -17.79 -31.89
C VAL A 135 19.97 -16.73 -31.41
N ILE A 136 19.94 -16.50 -30.09
CA ILE A 136 19.06 -15.50 -29.46
C ILE A 136 19.59 -14.08 -29.72
N ALA A 137 18.75 -13.21 -30.25
CA ALA A 137 19.09 -11.80 -30.41
C ALA A 137 18.75 -11.01 -29.15
N PHE A 138 19.74 -10.64 -28.37
CA PHE A 138 19.61 -9.79 -27.21
C PHE A 138 19.61 -8.30 -27.59
N GLU A 139 18.70 -7.51 -27.05
CA GLU A 139 18.69 -6.05 -27.26
C GLU A 139 19.75 -5.33 -26.41
N CYS A 140 20.06 -5.86 -25.22
CA CYS A 140 20.97 -5.26 -24.27
C CYS A 140 22.33 -6.00 -24.30
N PRO A 141 23.42 -5.34 -24.71
CA PRO A 141 24.75 -5.96 -24.75
C PRO A 141 25.23 -6.43 -23.37
N GLU A 142 24.89 -5.70 -22.32
CA GLU A 142 25.25 -6.04 -20.94
C GLU A 142 24.54 -7.33 -20.51
N PHE A 143 23.26 -7.48 -20.85
CA PHE A 143 22.53 -8.73 -20.61
C PHE A 143 23.15 -9.89 -21.39
N LYS A 144 23.42 -9.71 -22.69
CA LYS A 144 24.11 -10.72 -23.52
C LYS A 144 25.43 -11.15 -22.88
N SER A 145 26.26 -10.20 -22.46
CA SER A 145 27.56 -10.50 -21.86
C SER A 145 27.45 -11.38 -20.61
N LEU A 146 26.51 -11.07 -19.73
CA LEU A 146 26.31 -11.84 -18.49
C LEU A 146 25.75 -13.25 -18.75
N VAL A 147 24.83 -13.39 -19.70
CA VAL A 147 24.29 -14.72 -20.01
C VAL A 147 25.27 -15.59 -20.80
N LEU A 148 26.18 -15.01 -21.59
CA LEU A 148 27.28 -15.75 -22.22
C LEU A 148 28.15 -16.46 -21.18
N GLU A 149 28.50 -15.77 -20.09
CA GLU A 149 29.28 -16.39 -19.00
C GLU A 149 28.57 -17.57 -18.36
N ALA A 150 27.23 -17.53 -18.31
CA ALA A 150 26.38 -18.53 -17.66
C ALA A 150 26.08 -19.73 -18.56
N CYS A 151 25.94 -19.55 -19.86
CA CYS A 151 25.31 -20.54 -20.72
C CYS A 151 26.01 -20.86 -22.05
N ASP A 152 27.00 -20.08 -22.55
CA ASP A 152 27.76 -20.41 -23.74
C ASP A 152 28.58 -21.70 -23.48
N ARG A 153 28.08 -22.83 -23.97
CA ARG A 153 28.68 -24.14 -23.69
C ARG A 153 29.61 -24.64 -24.76
N ASP A 154 29.39 -24.22 -25.99
CA ASP A 154 30.20 -24.63 -27.12
C ASP A 154 31.33 -23.65 -27.44
N GLY A 155 31.29 -22.46 -26.81
CA GLY A 155 32.34 -21.44 -26.87
C GLY A 155 32.31 -20.66 -28.18
N ASP A 156 31.15 -20.57 -28.84
CA ASP A 156 31.00 -19.88 -30.11
C ASP A 156 30.79 -18.34 -29.95
N GLY A 157 30.58 -17.89 -28.70
CA GLY A 157 30.33 -16.49 -28.35
C GLY A 157 28.90 -16.01 -28.59
N GLU A 158 27.99 -16.93 -28.78
CA GLU A 158 26.57 -16.70 -28.95
C GLU A 158 25.75 -17.52 -27.95
N VAL A 159 24.44 -17.30 -27.88
CA VAL A 159 23.53 -18.07 -27.03
C VAL A 159 22.41 -18.64 -27.88
N SER A 160 22.34 -19.94 -28.01
CA SER A 160 21.24 -20.63 -28.63
C SER A 160 20.07 -20.86 -27.63
N PRO A 161 18.82 -21.04 -28.11
CA PRO A 161 17.69 -21.43 -27.23
C PRO A 161 17.98 -22.71 -26.46
N LYS A 162 18.72 -23.66 -27.04
CA LYS A 162 19.09 -24.91 -26.40
C LYS A 162 20.04 -24.72 -25.22
N GLU A 163 20.94 -23.77 -25.30
CA GLU A 163 21.82 -23.40 -24.19
C GLU A 163 21.06 -22.67 -23.09
N ALA A 164 20.15 -21.77 -23.46
CA ALA A 164 19.27 -21.09 -22.51
C ALA A 164 18.41 -22.08 -21.69
N GLU A 165 18.03 -23.24 -22.25
CA GLU A 165 17.30 -24.29 -21.53
C GLU A 165 18.06 -24.89 -20.34
N TYR A 166 19.37 -24.76 -20.26
CA TYR A 166 20.17 -25.30 -19.15
C TYR A 166 20.26 -24.33 -17.96
N VAL A 167 19.82 -23.09 -18.12
CA VAL A 167 19.91 -22.08 -17.09
C VAL A 167 18.68 -22.14 -16.20
N THR A 168 18.92 -22.28 -14.91
CA THR A 168 17.86 -22.29 -13.87
C THR A 168 17.91 -21.06 -12.98
N ASP A 169 19.04 -20.38 -12.94
CA ASP A 169 19.28 -19.25 -12.04
C ASP A 169 20.00 -18.14 -12.80
N LEU A 170 19.46 -16.93 -12.75
CA LEU A 170 20.11 -15.72 -13.26
C LEU A 170 20.17 -14.68 -12.15
N VAL A 171 21.40 -14.26 -11.82
CA VAL A 171 21.67 -13.16 -10.91
C VAL A 171 22.32 -12.04 -11.71
N LEU A 172 21.54 -11.02 -12.01
CA LEU A 172 21.86 -9.91 -12.91
C LEU A 172 21.87 -8.58 -12.16
N THR A 173 21.97 -8.62 -10.83
CA THR A 173 21.98 -7.43 -9.96
C THR A 173 23.15 -6.52 -10.32
N TYR A 174 22.85 -5.21 -10.49
CA TYR A 174 23.88 -4.23 -10.74
C TYR A 174 24.74 -4.00 -9.49
N ASP A 175 26.07 -4.18 -9.62
CA ASP A 175 27.01 -3.88 -8.55
C ASP A 175 27.34 -2.37 -8.54
N VAL A 176 26.79 -1.65 -7.57
CA VAL A 176 26.99 -0.19 -7.41
C VAL A 176 28.45 0.20 -7.10
N GLU A 177 29.27 -0.76 -6.66
CA GLU A 177 30.70 -0.56 -6.40
C GLU A 177 31.55 -0.73 -7.69
N ASN A 178 31.02 -1.42 -8.68
CA ASN A 178 31.68 -1.65 -9.97
C ASN A 178 31.13 -0.72 -11.06
N THR A 179 31.66 0.49 -11.13
CA THR A 179 31.23 1.52 -12.10
C THR A 179 31.69 1.27 -13.54
N GLU A 180 32.43 0.20 -13.80
CA GLU A 180 32.88 -0.18 -15.16
C GLU A 180 31.80 -0.95 -15.93
N ILE A 181 30.79 -1.49 -15.25
CA ILE A 181 29.66 -2.21 -15.85
C ILE A 181 28.47 -1.26 -16.01
N ASN A 182 27.89 -1.20 -17.19
CA ASN A 182 26.66 -0.46 -17.41
C ASN A 182 25.46 -1.24 -16.85
N LYS A 183 24.40 -0.52 -16.51
CA LYS A 183 23.14 -1.11 -16.08
C LYS A 183 22.43 -1.80 -17.25
N ILE A 184 21.81 -2.93 -16.97
CA ILE A 184 20.92 -3.62 -17.91
C ILE A 184 19.68 -2.76 -18.14
N THR A 185 19.35 -2.57 -19.43
CA THR A 185 18.18 -1.77 -19.83
C THR A 185 17.03 -2.61 -20.39
N SER A 186 17.31 -3.84 -20.84
CA SER A 186 16.34 -4.77 -21.40
C SER A 186 16.75 -6.21 -21.14
N LEU A 187 15.78 -7.06 -20.78
CA LEU A 187 15.95 -8.50 -20.69
C LEU A 187 15.32 -9.24 -21.87
N LYS A 188 15.10 -8.57 -23.01
CA LYS A 188 14.59 -9.25 -24.21
C LYS A 188 15.51 -10.40 -24.61
N GLY A 189 14.95 -11.58 -24.86
CA GLY A 189 15.64 -12.85 -24.99
C GLY A 189 15.48 -13.76 -23.76
N ILE A 190 14.99 -13.22 -22.62
CA ILE A 190 14.75 -13.99 -21.40
C ILE A 190 13.67 -15.09 -21.60
N GLU A 191 12.75 -14.92 -22.52
CA GLU A 191 11.68 -15.84 -22.85
C GLU A 191 12.16 -17.21 -23.35
N TYR A 192 13.42 -17.32 -23.78
CA TYR A 192 14.04 -18.60 -24.17
C TYR A 192 14.58 -19.39 -22.97
N PHE A 193 14.66 -18.78 -21.79
CA PHE A 193 15.15 -19.45 -20.58
C PHE A 193 14.01 -20.22 -19.90
N VAL A 194 13.40 -21.15 -20.64
CA VAL A 194 12.16 -21.88 -20.26
C VAL A 194 12.27 -22.72 -18.99
N ASN A 195 13.48 -22.99 -18.52
CA ASN A 195 13.76 -23.70 -17.28
C ASN A 195 14.19 -22.80 -16.12
N LEU A 196 14.12 -21.48 -16.31
CA LEU A 196 14.49 -20.52 -15.27
C LEU A 196 13.58 -20.68 -14.04
N VAL A 197 14.21 -20.78 -12.88
CA VAL A 197 13.57 -20.91 -11.56
C VAL A 197 13.74 -19.63 -10.76
N ASN A 198 14.94 -19.03 -10.79
CA ASN A 198 15.25 -17.84 -10.03
C ASN A 198 15.78 -16.74 -10.96
N LEU A 199 15.17 -15.57 -10.89
CA LEU A 199 15.61 -14.36 -11.57
C LEU A 199 15.80 -13.25 -10.53
N ASP A 200 17.02 -12.74 -10.45
CA ASP A 200 17.37 -11.54 -9.70
C ASP A 200 17.99 -10.54 -10.67
N CYS A 201 17.27 -9.46 -10.96
CA CYS A 201 17.71 -8.38 -11.85
C CYS A 201 17.49 -7.00 -11.20
N ASP A 202 17.59 -6.94 -9.88
CA ASP A 202 17.41 -5.71 -9.14
C ASP A 202 18.47 -4.65 -9.44
N GLN A 203 18.18 -3.38 -9.08
CA GLN A 203 19.11 -2.24 -9.20
C GLN A 203 19.64 -1.93 -10.60
N ASN A 204 18.91 -2.30 -11.64
CA ASN A 204 19.24 -2.03 -13.04
C ASN A 204 18.47 -0.79 -13.59
N ALA A 205 18.34 -0.68 -14.91
CA ALA A 205 17.61 0.38 -15.61
C ALA A 205 16.58 -0.20 -16.58
N ILE A 206 16.02 -1.37 -16.25
CA ILE A 206 15.02 -2.06 -17.06
C ILE A 206 13.74 -1.24 -17.08
N THR A 207 13.19 -1.02 -18.28
CA THR A 207 11.98 -0.20 -18.46
C THR A 207 10.71 -1.00 -18.72
N TYR A 208 10.86 -2.22 -19.20
CA TYR A 208 9.80 -3.16 -19.50
C TYR A 208 10.26 -4.58 -19.17
N LEU A 209 9.41 -5.39 -18.55
CA LEU A 209 9.76 -6.77 -18.21
C LEU A 209 8.58 -7.70 -18.48
N ASP A 210 8.79 -8.60 -19.45
CA ASP A 210 7.87 -9.67 -19.79
C ASP A 210 8.52 -11.03 -19.50
N LEU A 211 7.97 -11.73 -18.51
CA LEU A 211 8.36 -13.06 -18.08
C LEU A 211 7.24 -14.09 -18.32
N SER A 212 6.23 -13.70 -19.12
CA SER A 212 5.04 -14.52 -19.32
C SER A 212 5.38 -15.90 -19.83
N GLY A 213 4.69 -16.90 -19.28
CA GLY A 213 4.85 -18.29 -19.70
C GLY A 213 6.12 -18.99 -19.20
N LEU A 214 6.97 -18.37 -18.40
CA LEU A 214 8.09 -19.03 -17.72
C LEU A 214 7.57 -19.84 -16.53
N LYS A 215 6.96 -21.01 -16.84
CA LYS A 215 6.17 -21.81 -15.89
C LYS A 215 6.95 -22.34 -14.69
N LYS A 216 8.27 -22.47 -14.79
CA LYS A 216 9.13 -22.97 -13.72
C LYS A 216 9.64 -21.88 -12.80
N LEU A 217 9.42 -20.61 -13.17
CA LEU A 217 9.89 -19.46 -12.41
C LEU A 217 9.21 -19.44 -11.03
N GLU A 218 10.02 -19.48 -9.98
CA GLU A 218 9.56 -19.48 -8.59
C GLU A 218 9.86 -18.15 -7.89
N TYR A 219 10.95 -17.48 -8.25
CA TYR A 219 11.44 -16.27 -7.63
C TYR A 219 11.77 -15.21 -8.67
N VAL A 220 11.27 -14.01 -8.47
CA VAL A 220 11.62 -12.82 -9.26
C VAL A 220 11.90 -11.66 -8.30
N ASP A 221 13.10 -11.10 -8.39
CA ASP A 221 13.42 -9.78 -7.86
C ASP A 221 13.84 -8.85 -9.00
N CYS A 222 13.00 -7.87 -9.28
CA CYS A 222 13.26 -6.81 -10.25
C CYS A 222 13.08 -5.42 -9.62
N ALA A 223 13.29 -5.31 -8.31
CA ALA A 223 13.20 -4.07 -7.57
C ALA A 223 14.25 -3.03 -8.04
N TYR A 224 14.03 -1.75 -7.72
CA TYR A 224 14.95 -0.66 -8.05
C TYR A 224 15.33 -0.61 -9.54
N ASN A 225 14.33 -0.65 -10.41
CA ASN A 225 14.45 -0.47 -11.85
C ASN A 225 13.59 0.72 -12.31
N GLU A 226 13.38 0.85 -13.61
CA GLU A 226 12.56 1.88 -14.26
C GLU A 226 11.30 1.25 -14.92
N ILE A 227 10.89 0.04 -14.47
CA ILE A 227 9.85 -0.78 -15.09
C ILE A 227 8.52 -0.05 -15.03
N THR A 228 7.88 0.13 -16.19
CA THR A 228 6.55 0.73 -16.32
C THR A 228 5.44 -0.31 -16.49
N SER A 229 5.77 -1.45 -17.11
CA SER A 229 4.88 -2.59 -17.32
C SER A 229 5.59 -3.89 -16.95
N LEU A 230 4.97 -4.69 -16.10
CA LEU A 230 5.47 -5.98 -15.62
C LEU A 230 4.44 -7.06 -15.92
N ASN A 231 4.85 -8.04 -16.74
CA ASN A 231 4.03 -9.19 -17.11
C ASN A 231 4.68 -10.48 -16.62
N VAL A 232 4.02 -11.17 -15.68
CA VAL A 232 4.40 -12.49 -15.19
C VAL A 232 3.27 -13.52 -15.40
N SER A 233 2.36 -13.23 -16.33
CA SER A 233 1.22 -14.11 -16.59
C SER A 233 1.65 -15.51 -17.01
N GLY A 234 0.95 -16.53 -16.47
CA GLY A 234 1.27 -17.92 -16.73
C GLY A 234 2.53 -18.45 -16.03
N CYS A 235 3.15 -17.68 -15.13
CA CYS A 235 4.20 -18.17 -14.24
C CYS A 235 3.57 -18.97 -13.09
N GLU A 236 3.07 -20.17 -13.39
CA GLU A 236 2.26 -21.01 -12.50
C GLU A 236 2.98 -21.39 -11.20
N SER A 237 4.33 -21.46 -11.22
CA SER A 237 5.16 -21.83 -10.07
C SER A 237 5.63 -20.62 -9.25
N LEU A 238 5.33 -19.38 -9.68
CA LEU A 238 5.86 -18.17 -9.06
C LEU A 238 5.33 -18.01 -7.63
N LYS A 239 6.26 -17.93 -6.67
CA LYS A 239 5.98 -17.83 -5.24
C LYS A 239 6.35 -16.45 -4.68
N TRP A 240 7.43 -15.86 -5.17
CA TRP A 240 7.98 -14.59 -4.69
C TRP A 240 8.15 -13.62 -5.85
N LEU A 241 7.44 -12.50 -5.78
CA LEU A 241 7.55 -11.41 -6.76
C LEU A 241 7.85 -10.09 -6.04
N TYR A 242 9.06 -9.58 -6.24
CA TYR A 242 9.56 -8.32 -5.72
C TYR A 242 9.83 -7.36 -6.86
N PHE A 243 9.09 -6.25 -6.89
CA PHE A 243 9.23 -5.21 -7.93
C PHE A 243 9.07 -3.79 -7.37
N TYR A 244 9.32 -3.63 -6.08
CA TYR A 244 9.21 -2.34 -5.41
C TYR A 244 10.22 -1.31 -5.94
N SER A 245 9.90 -0.01 -5.76
CA SER A 245 10.75 1.10 -6.26
C SER A 245 10.99 1.01 -7.77
N ASN A 246 9.87 0.96 -8.50
CA ASN A 246 9.79 1.03 -9.96
C ASN A 246 8.79 2.12 -10.38
N LYS A 247 8.33 2.08 -11.62
CA LYS A 247 7.29 2.95 -12.19
C LYS A 247 6.10 2.14 -12.73
N VAL A 248 5.89 0.91 -12.22
CA VAL A 248 4.88 -0.03 -12.72
C VAL A 248 3.50 0.59 -12.57
N SER A 249 2.83 0.79 -13.69
CA SER A 249 1.42 1.16 -13.79
C SER A 249 0.56 -0.01 -14.31
N GLU A 250 1.19 -0.95 -15.01
CA GLU A 250 0.58 -2.16 -15.57
C GLU A 250 1.25 -3.39 -14.96
N LEU A 251 0.51 -4.15 -14.20
CA LEU A 251 0.92 -5.41 -13.57
C LEU A 251 0.00 -6.52 -14.04
N ASN A 252 0.54 -7.53 -14.70
CA ASN A 252 -0.20 -8.74 -15.08
C ASN A 252 0.35 -9.95 -14.33
N ILE A 253 -0.46 -10.50 -13.43
CA ILE A 253 -0.18 -11.68 -12.60
C ILE A 253 -1.13 -12.84 -12.89
N ASP A 254 -1.83 -12.82 -14.01
CA ASP A 254 -2.81 -13.84 -14.37
C ASP A 254 -2.17 -15.24 -14.42
N GLY A 255 -2.78 -16.22 -13.76
CA GLY A 255 -2.26 -17.57 -13.71
C GLY A 255 -1.12 -17.82 -12.71
N CYS A 256 -0.70 -16.81 -11.92
CA CYS A 256 0.30 -16.96 -10.85
C CYS A 256 -0.30 -17.63 -9.61
N VAL A 257 -0.85 -18.82 -9.76
CA VAL A 257 -1.66 -19.54 -8.73
C VAL A 257 -0.87 -19.93 -7.49
N SER A 258 0.47 -20.01 -7.58
CA SER A 258 1.36 -20.38 -6.47
C SER A 258 1.88 -19.17 -5.69
N LEU A 259 1.44 -17.95 -6.03
CA LEU A 259 2.00 -16.72 -5.47
C LEU A 259 1.75 -16.64 -3.96
N GLN A 260 2.84 -16.45 -3.19
CA GLN A 260 2.84 -16.36 -1.74
C GLN A 260 3.23 -14.97 -1.25
N PHE A 261 4.15 -14.31 -1.93
CA PHE A 261 4.67 -12.98 -1.57
C PHE A 261 4.63 -12.07 -2.78
N LEU A 262 3.85 -11.00 -2.68
CA LEU A 262 3.76 -9.93 -3.67
C LEU A 262 4.18 -8.62 -3.01
N GLN A 263 5.30 -8.04 -3.47
CA GLN A 263 5.86 -6.82 -2.90
C GLN A 263 6.20 -5.81 -4.00
N GLY A 264 5.37 -4.79 -4.12
CA GLY A 264 5.47 -3.77 -5.16
C GLY A 264 5.21 -2.36 -4.65
N TYR A 265 5.66 -2.05 -3.43
CA TYR A 265 5.54 -0.70 -2.88
C TYR A 265 6.36 0.33 -3.67
N LYS A 266 5.92 1.60 -3.66
CA LYS A 266 6.54 2.70 -4.44
C LYS A 266 6.52 2.39 -5.94
N ASN A 267 5.33 2.35 -6.50
CA ASN A 267 5.04 2.23 -7.92
C ASN A 267 3.88 3.18 -8.31
N ASN A 268 3.31 3.00 -9.49
CA ASN A 268 2.22 3.83 -10.03
C ASN A 268 0.93 3.02 -10.27
N ILE A 269 0.75 1.90 -9.56
CA ILE A 269 -0.40 0.99 -9.75
C ILE A 269 -1.68 1.69 -9.34
N LYS A 270 -2.72 1.62 -10.19
CA LYS A 270 -4.04 2.18 -9.93
C LYS A 270 -5.07 1.12 -9.55
N LYS A 271 -4.93 -0.09 -10.07
CA LYS A 271 -5.84 -1.20 -9.82
C LYS A 271 -5.06 -2.51 -9.72
N VAL A 272 -5.52 -3.42 -8.89
CA VAL A 272 -4.95 -4.77 -8.76
C VAL A 272 -6.01 -5.75 -8.30
N ASP A 273 -5.99 -6.94 -8.88
CA ASP A 273 -6.84 -8.06 -8.49
C ASP A 273 -5.95 -9.24 -8.08
N VAL A 274 -5.95 -9.57 -6.80
CA VAL A 274 -5.32 -10.75 -6.23
C VAL A 274 -6.34 -11.70 -5.62
N SER A 275 -7.64 -11.47 -5.88
CA SER A 275 -8.72 -12.26 -5.30
C SER A 275 -8.60 -13.73 -5.68
N GLY A 276 -8.81 -14.61 -4.70
CA GLY A 276 -8.75 -16.06 -4.92
C GLY A 276 -7.34 -16.65 -5.02
N LEU A 277 -6.27 -15.90 -4.85
CA LEU A 277 -4.91 -16.43 -4.75
C LEU A 277 -4.77 -17.18 -3.42
N SER A 278 -5.04 -18.50 -3.46
CA SER A 278 -5.17 -19.35 -2.26
C SER A 278 -3.87 -19.51 -1.47
N GLU A 279 -2.73 -19.33 -2.12
CA GLU A 279 -1.41 -19.46 -1.51
C GLU A 279 -0.84 -18.13 -0.99
N LEU A 280 -1.47 -16.98 -1.30
CA LEU A 280 -0.97 -15.66 -0.95
C LEU A 280 -0.95 -15.47 0.58
N VAL A 281 0.23 -15.08 1.11
CA VAL A 281 0.50 -14.87 2.54
C VAL A 281 0.81 -13.41 2.84
N TYR A 282 1.51 -12.75 1.94
CA TYR A 282 2.01 -11.40 2.12
C TYR A 282 1.72 -10.54 0.89
N PHE A 283 1.04 -9.41 1.10
CA PHE A 283 0.62 -8.49 0.04
C PHE A 283 0.96 -7.05 0.43
N ASP A 284 1.93 -6.45 -0.27
CA ASP A 284 2.42 -5.10 0.00
C ASP A 284 2.49 -4.27 -1.27
N LEU A 285 1.58 -3.30 -1.37
CA LEU A 285 1.54 -2.28 -2.42
C LEU A 285 1.42 -0.86 -1.82
N MET A 286 2.07 -0.60 -0.70
CA MET A 286 2.14 0.75 -0.12
C MET A 286 2.75 1.75 -1.11
N PHE A 287 2.39 3.05 -0.96
CA PHE A 287 2.93 4.13 -1.79
C PHE A 287 2.72 3.88 -3.29
N ASN A 288 1.47 3.62 -3.66
CA ASN A 288 0.99 3.54 -5.03
C ASN A 288 -0.15 4.57 -5.24
N SER A 289 -0.92 4.42 -6.30
CA SER A 289 -2.09 5.26 -6.60
C SER A 289 -3.38 4.44 -6.67
N ILE A 290 -3.48 3.35 -5.87
CA ILE A 290 -4.54 2.36 -5.97
C ILE A 290 -5.87 2.97 -5.54
N THR A 291 -6.84 2.92 -6.44
CA THR A 291 -8.23 3.29 -6.19
C THR A 291 -9.14 2.07 -6.06
N ASP A 292 -8.72 0.94 -6.65
CA ASP A 292 -9.48 -0.31 -6.68
C ASP A 292 -8.57 -1.50 -6.40
N VAL A 293 -8.87 -2.25 -5.34
CA VAL A 293 -8.13 -3.46 -4.94
C VAL A 293 -9.11 -4.59 -4.68
N LYS A 294 -8.87 -5.74 -5.30
CA LYS A 294 -9.56 -6.97 -4.96
C LYS A 294 -8.59 -7.93 -4.27
N VAL A 295 -8.87 -8.22 -3.02
CA VAL A 295 -8.02 -9.03 -2.14
C VAL A 295 -8.82 -10.12 -1.41
N ASN A 296 -10.12 -10.17 -1.66
CA ASN A 296 -11.01 -11.12 -1.01
C ASN A 296 -10.74 -12.58 -1.41
N ASN A 297 -11.15 -13.52 -0.55
CA ASN A 297 -10.97 -14.96 -0.76
C ASN A 297 -9.51 -15.43 -0.91
N CYS A 298 -8.59 -14.82 -0.15
CA CYS A 298 -7.20 -15.26 -0.01
C CYS A 298 -7.01 -15.91 1.37
N PRO A 299 -7.33 -17.20 1.53
CA PRO A 299 -7.51 -17.85 2.83
C PRO A 299 -6.23 -17.96 3.68
N LYS A 300 -5.05 -17.84 3.07
CA LYS A 300 -3.76 -17.87 3.78
C LYS A 300 -3.16 -16.49 4.03
N LEU A 301 -3.82 -15.42 3.58
CA LEU A 301 -3.28 -14.07 3.66
C LEU A 301 -3.19 -13.59 5.11
N GLN A 302 -1.98 -13.25 5.55
CA GLN A 302 -1.66 -12.83 6.91
C GLN A 302 -1.35 -11.34 7.00
N VAL A 303 -0.78 -10.75 5.95
CA VAL A 303 -0.37 -9.35 5.94
C VAL A 303 -0.88 -8.65 4.70
N ILE A 304 -1.61 -7.56 4.92
CA ILE A 304 -1.99 -6.58 3.90
C ILE A 304 -1.34 -5.24 4.27
N ALA A 305 -0.56 -4.69 3.35
CA ALA A 305 0.04 -3.37 3.46
C ALA A 305 -0.34 -2.54 2.22
N LEU A 306 -1.31 -1.63 2.40
CA LEU A 306 -1.89 -0.77 1.36
C LEU A 306 -1.86 0.72 1.78
N GLY A 307 -0.97 1.07 2.73
CA GLY A 307 -0.83 2.44 3.18
C GLY A 307 -0.39 3.39 2.07
N ASN A 308 -0.84 4.67 2.16
CA ASN A 308 -0.54 5.71 1.18
C ASN A 308 -0.97 5.32 -0.24
N ASN A 309 -2.26 5.13 -0.41
CA ASN A 309 -2.95 4.91 -1.67
C ASN A 309 -4.20 5.80 -1.76
N ASN A 310 -5.12 5.55 -2.69
CA ASN A 310 -6.33 6.35 -2.92
C ASN A 310 -7.62 5.53 -2.71
N LEU A 311 -7.59 4.52 -1.81
CA LEU A 311 -8.72 3.62 -1.59
C LEU A 311 -9.87 4.34 -0.89
N ALA A 312 -11.09 4.27 -1.44
CA ALA A 312 -12.31 4.71 -0.80
C ALA A 312 -13.03 3.59 -0.02
N SER A 313 -12.76 2.33 -0.37
CA SER A 313 -13.26 1.13 0.28
C SER A 313 -12.32 -0.05 0.05
N ILE A 314 -12.47 -1.11 0.84
CA ILE A 314 -11.77 -2.38 0.68
C ILE A 314 -12.67 -3.53 1.13
N ASP A 315 -12.75 -4.60 0.34
CA ASP A 315 -13.43 -5.84 0.70
C ASP A 315 -12.45 -6.83 1.33
N LEU A 316 -12.65 -7.13 2.61
CA LEU A 316 -11.81 -8.01 3.42
C LEU A 316 -12.45 -9.38 3.66
N THR A 317 -13.45 -9.77 2.86
CA THR A 317 -14.13 -11.07 3.02
C THR A 317 -13.20 -12.23 2.63
N GLY A 318 -13.34 -13.36 3.34
CA GLY A 318 -12.56 -14.57 3.04
C GLY A 318 -11.09 -14.52 3.44
N LEU A 319 -10.73 -13.74 4.48
CA LEU A 319 -9.37 -13.57 4.99
C LEU A 319 -9.22 -14.04 6.45
N PRO A 320 -9.48 -15.32 6.77
CA PRO A 320 -9.55 -15.81 8.15
C PRO A 320 -8.19 -15.78 8.89
N GLU A 321 -7.10 -15.75 8.15
CA GLU A 321 -5.74 -15.76 8.70
C GLU A 321 -5.13 -14.36 8.82
N LEU A 322 -5.86 -13.29 8.44
CA LEU A 322 -5.33 -11.94 8.45
C LEU A 322 -4.91 -11.52 9.85
N TYR A 323 -3.62 -11.20 9.99
CA TYR A 323 -2.97 -10.85 11.23
C TYR A 323 -2.60 -9.36 11.31
N THR A 324 -2.16 -8.79 10.18
CA THR A 324 -1.81 -7.36 10.07
C THR A 324 -2.55 -6.73 8.91
N LEU A 325 -3.22 -5.60 9.17
CA LEU A 325 -3.84 -4.73 8.18
C LEU A 325 -3.28 -3.32 8.31
N GLY A 326 -2.50 -2.88 7.31
CA GLY A 326 -2.04 -1.51 7.14
C GLY A 326 -2.75 -0.85 5.95
N CYS A 327 -3.71 0.04 6.22
CA CYS A 327 -4.47 0.77 5.19
C CYS A 327 -4.50 2.28 5.45
N TYR A 328 -3.52 2.79 6.19
CA TYR A 328 -3.37 4.20 6.53
C TYR A 328 -3.13 5.09 5.31
N GLY A 329 -3.41 6.40 5.45
CA GLY A 329 -3.16 7.35 4.36
C GLY A 329 -3.98 7.05 3.10
N ASN A 330 -5.29 6.77 3.28
CA ASN A 330 -6.24 6.50 2.21
C ASN A 330 -7.48 7.40 2.36
N SER A 331 -8.55 7.10 1.68
CA SER A 331 -9.83 7.82 1.77
C SER A 331 -10.97 6.96 2.32
N LEU A 332 -10.64 5.92 3.11
CA LEU A 332 -11.60 4.96 3.63
C LEU A 332 -12.61 5.64 4.57
N SER A 333 -13.90 5.43 4.34
CA SER A 333 -14.97 5.95 5.20
C SER A 333 -15.47 4.93 6.24
N SER A 334 -15.19 3.66 6.03
CA SER A 334 -15.54 2.55 6.91
C SER A 334 -14.62 1.35 6.69
N LEU A 335 -14.58 0.44 7.67
CA LEU A 335 -13.92 -0.87 7.58
C LEU A 335 -14.84 -1.92 8.22
N ASP A 336 -15.12 -3.01 7.50
CA ASP A 336 -15.73 -4.20 8.08
C ASP A 336 -14.65 -5.19 8.52
N LEU A 337 -14.46 -5.31 9.84
CA LEU A 337 -13.46 -6.16 10.48
C LEU A 337 -14.09 -7.39 11.15
N SER A 338 -15.39 -7.61 10.97
CA SER A 338 -16.17 -8.61 11.70
C SER A 338 -15.72 -10.06 11.45
N ASN A 339 -15.12 -10.33 10.30
CA ASN A 339 -14.67 -11.65 9.87
C ASN A 339 -13.16 -11.87 9.99
N LEU A 340 -12.45 -11.05 10.79
CA LEU A 340 -11.00 -11.08 10.98
C LEU A 340 -10.62 -11.44 12.42
N PRO A 341 -10.87 -12.69 12.88
CA PRO A 341 -10.69 -13.06 14.28
C PRO A 341 -9.24 -13.09 14.75
N LYS A 342 -8.28 -13.19 13.81
CA LYS A 342 -6.84 -13.24 14.09
C LYS A 342 -6.16 -11.87 13.98
N LEU A 343 -6.91 -10.83 13.64
CA LEU A 343 -6.35 -9.49 13.48
C LEU A 343 -5.67 -9.03 14.78
N ASN A 344 -4.37 -8.83 14.70
CA ASN A 344 -3.50 -8.47 15.83
C ASN A 344 -3.00 -7.02 15.74
N MET A 345 -2.74 -6.53 14.54
CA MET A 345 -2.30 -5.16 14.27
C MET A 345 -3.22 -4.50 13.24
N LEU A 346 -3.75 -3.34 13.58
CA LEU A 346 -4.54 -2.50 12.68
C LEU A 346 -3.95 -1.10 12.63
N GLU A 347 -3.55 -0.68 11.43
CA GLU A 347 -3.05 0.65 11.12
C GLU A 347 -3.96 1.27 10.06
N CYS A 348 -4.92 2.11 10.49
CA CYS A 348 -5.92 2.75 9.64
C CYS A 348 -5.97 4.28 9.82
N TYR A 349 -4.89 4.86 10.32
CA TYR A 349 -4.78 6.30 10.53
C TYR A 349 -4.78 7.09 9.21
N ASP A 350 -5.02 8.40 9.29
CA ASP A 350 -5.09 9.29 8.12
C ASP A 350 -6.10 8.78 7.07
N ASN A 351 -7.37 8.65 7.49
CA ASN A 351 -8.51 8.24 6.66
C ASN A 351 -9.75 9.07 7.01
N ASN A 352 -10.92 8.69 6.48
CA ASN A 352 -12.21 9.34 6.74
C ASN A 352 -13.17 8.47 7.55
N ILE A 353 -12.65 7.51 8.34
CA ILE A 353 -13.46 6.53 9.07
C ILE A 353 -14.28 7.23 10.16
N THR A 354 -15.58 6.96 10.20
CA THR A 354 -16.52 7.62 11.15
C THR A 354 -16.85 6.78 12.37
N SER A 355 -16.75 5.46 12.25
CA SER A 355 -16.93 4.50 13.35
C SER A 355 -16.04 3.29 13.16
N LEU A 356 -15.63 2.66 14.29
CA LEU A 356 -14.78 1.47 14.26
C LEU A 356 -15.28 0.46 15.31
N ASP A 357 -15.88 -0.63 14.84
CA ASP A 357 -16.33 -1.73 15.69
C ASP A 357 -15.31 -2.87 15.67
N LEU A 358 -14.65 -3.05 16.81
CA LEU A 358 -13.63 -4.09 17.03
C LEU A 358 -14.14 -5.20 17.97
N SER A 359 -15.45 -5.33 18.15
CA SER A 359 -16.06 -6.32 19.05
C SER A 359 -15.72 -7.76 18.73
N LYS A 360 -15.28 -8.06 17.50
CA LYS A 360 -14.87 -9.39 17.04
C LYS A 360 -13.34 -9.59 16.98
N ASN A 361 -12.54 -8.56 17.30
CA ASN A 361 -11.09 -8.57 17.11
C ASN A 361 -10.34 -8.65 18.46
N SER A 362 -10.69 -9.61 19.30
CA SER A 362 -10.13 -9.78 20.65
C SER A 362 -8.62 -10.12 20.67
N ALA A 363 -8.06 -10.53 19.52
CA ALA A 363 -6.62 -10.78 19.37
C ALA A 363 -5.80 -9.49 19.19
N LEU A 364 -6.45 -8.33 19.04
CA LEU A 364 -5.79 -7.07 18.72
C LEU A 364 -4.83 -6.63 19.85
N THR A 365 -3.57 -6.37 19.48
CA THR A 365 -2.53 -5.87 20.40
C THR A 365 -2.08 -4.45 20.07
N ALA A 366 -2.23 -4.02 18.81
CA ALA A 366 -1.89 -2.68 18.35
C ALA A 366 -3.00 -2.09 17.47
N LEU A 367 -3.45 -0.91 17.86
CA LEU A 367 -4.41 -0.10 17.11
C LEU A 367 -3.88 1.30 16.92
N THR A 368 -3.71 1.71 15.67
CA THR A 368 -3.44 3.11 15.29
C THR A 368 -4.52 3.57 14.32
N CYS A 369 -5.40 4.42 14.82
CA CYS A 369 -6.54 4.97 14.06
C CYS A 369 -6.64 6.50 14.18
N GLN A 370 -5.49 7.15 14.48
CA GLN A 370 -5.43 8.60 14.60
C GLN A 370 -5.76 9.30 13.27
N ASN A 371 -6.15 10.59 13.37
CA ASN A 371 -6.50 11.42 12.23
C ASN A 371 -7.61 10.81 11.35
N ASN A 372 -8.75 10.52 11.98
CA ASN A 372 -9.96 10.05 11.33
C ASN A 372 -11.15 10.92 11.78
N LEU A 373 -12.34 10.49 11.45
CA LEU A 373 -13.60 11.14 11.86
C LEU A 373 -14.37 10.31 12.90
N ILE A 374 -13.67 9.43 13.65
CA ILE A 374 -14.28 8.43 14.52
C ILE A 374 -14.97 9.12 15.70
N SER A 375 -16.28 8.95 15.80
CA SER A 375 -17.10 9.38 16.96
C SER A 375 -17.56 8.19 17.81
N ASP A 376 -17.52 6.97 17.25
CA ASP A 376 -17.86 5.73 17.94
C ASP A 376 -16.72 4.71 17.75
N LEU A 377 -16.03 4.39 18.87
CA LEU A 377 -14.90 3.47 18.93
C LEU A 377 -15.20 2.34 19.91
N ASN A 378 -15.61 1.18 19.39
CA ASN A 378 -15.92 0.00 20.20
C ASN A 378 -14.70 -0.92 20.33
N ILE A 379 -13.95 -0.78 21.43
CA ILE A 379 -12.73 -1.54 21.75
C ILE A 379 -12.89 -2.42 23.00
N ALA A 380 -14.08 -2.56 23.52
CA ALA A 380 -14.30 -3.25 24.81
C ALA A 380 -13.83 -4.71 24.83
N SER A 381 -13.87 -5.41 23.68
CA SER A 381 -13.41 -6.79 23.54
C SER A 381 -11.89 -6.94 23.36
N CYS A 382 -11.17 -5.84 23.11
CA CYS A 382 -9.75 -5.86 22.76
C CYS A 382 -8.83 -5.80 23.98
N THR A 383 -9.03 -6.68 24.96
CA THR A 383 -8.32 -6.63 26.27
C THR A 383 -6.82 -6.84 26.18
N ASN A 384 -6.30 -7.27 25.02
CA ASN A 384 -4.88 -7.51 24.77
C ASN A 384 -4.12 -6.28 24.22
N ILE A 385 -4.79 -5.14 24.09
CA ILE A 385 -4.16 -3.91 23.55
C ILE A 385 -2.95 -3.50 24.39
N LYS A 386 -1.84 -3.31 23.70
CA LYS A 386 -0.55 -2.84 24.22
C LYS A 386 -0.19 -1.46 23.70
N LYS A 387 -0.62 -1.14 22.49
CA LYS A 387 -0.45 0.17 21.84
C LYS A 387 -1.80 0.64 21.32
N LEU A 388 -2.23 1.85 21.73
CA LEU A 388 -3.44 2.51 21.26
C LEU A 388 -3.12 3.94 20.88
N ASP A 389 -3.37 4.31 19.63
CA ASP A 389 -3.42 5.70 19.19
C ASP A 389 -4.75 5.97 18.49
N CYS A 390 -5.60 6.74 19.16
CA CYS A 390 -6.88 7.22 18.63
C CYS A 390 -6.95 8.76 18.59
N SER A 391 -5.81 9.41 18.56
CA SER A 391 -5.69 10.88 18.53
C SER A 391 -6.33 11.49 17.28
N GLY A 392 -6.69 12.78 17.32
CA GLY A 392 -7.20 13.48 16.14
C GLY A 392 -8.51 12.89 15.59
N ASN A 393 -9.45 12.56 16.48
CA ASN A 393 -10.74 12.00 16.12
C ASN A 393 -11.89 12.86 16.68
N ARG A 394 -13.11 12.34 16.68
CA ARG A 394 -14.33 13.02 17.18
C ARG A 394 -14.91 12.34 18.43
N LEU A 395 -14.06 11.64 19.21
CA LEU A 395 -14.48 10.97 20.42
C LEU A 395 -14.94 11.97 21.47
N THR A 396 -16.03 11.65 22.18
CA THR A 396 -16.62 12.50 23.23
C THR A 396 -16.81 11.71 24.51
N GLY A 397 -17.04 12.44 25.63
CA GLY A 397 -17.40 11.81 26.91
C GLY A 397 -16.20 11.13 27.58
N VAL A 398 -16.38 9.88 28.01
CA VAL A 398 -15.40 9.11 28.79
C VAL A 398 -14.72 8.08 27.90
N LEU A 399 -13.39 8.08 27.85
CA LEU A 399 -12.62 6.98 27.28
C LEU A 399 -12.05 6.11 28.41
N ASP A 400 -12.55 4.88 28.50
CA ASP A 400 -12.14 3.91 29.52
C ASP A 400 -11.23 2.84 28.90
N VAL A 401 -9.97 2.79 29.36
CA VAL A 401 -8.95 1.82 28.93
C VAL A 401 -8.52 0.90 30.06
N THR A 402 -9.29 0.84 31.15
CA THR A 402 -8.95 0.02 32.34
C THR A 402 -8.85 -1.48 32.08
N ALA A 403 -9.47 -1.96 30.97
CA ALA A 403 -9.35 -3.35 30.53
C ALA A 403 -7.96 -3.69 29.95
N PHE A 404 -7.17 -2.71 29.50
CA PHE A 404 -5.91 -2.91 28.78
C PHE A 404 -4.72 -2.98 29.74
N LYS A 405 -4.61 -4.08 30.47
CA LYS A 405 -3.59 -4.23 31.54
C LYS A 405 -2.13 -4.19 31.07
N ASP A 406 -1.93 -4.46 29.80
CA ASP A 406 -0.59 -4.49 29.19
C ASP A 406 -0.29 -3.26 28.31
N ILE A 407 -1.17 -2.24 28.32
CA ILE A 407 -0.95 -1.03 27.54
C ILE A 407 0.29 -0.29 28.01
N TYR A 408 1.22 -0.01 27.07
CA TYR A 408 2.45 0.74 27.36
C TYR A 408 2.56 2.05 26.60
N LEU A 409 1.86 2.16 25.44
CA LEU A 409 1.73 3.41 24.68
C LEU A 409 0.26 3.72 24.48
N PHE A 410 -0.15 4.93 24.91
CA PHE A 410 -1.52 5.39 24.80
C PHE A 410 -1.55 6.85 24.36
N ALA A 411 -2.24 7.12 23.25
CA ALA A 411 -2.48 8.45 22.74
C ALA A 411 -3.95 8.63 22.34
N CYS A 412 -4.58 9.71 22.81
CA CYS A 412 -5.97 10.05 22.55
C CYS A 412 -6.21 11.56 22.43
N GLY A 413 -5.13 12.33 22.22
CA GLY A 413 -5.19 13.77 22.05
C GLY A 413 -6.01 14.22 20.84
N GLY A 414 -6.36 15.51 20.75
CA GLY A 414 -7.14 16.02 19.63
C GLY A 414 -8.56 15.45 19.53
N ASN A 415 -9.19 15.16 20.66
CA ASN A 415 -10.57 14.64 20.77
C ASN A 415 -11.40 15.57 21.70
N LYS A 416 -12.71 15.39 21.74
CA LYS A 416 -13.62 16.07 22.67
C LYS A 416 -13.93 15.25 23.92
N LEU A 417 -12.91 14.55 24.44
CA LEU A 417 -13.00 13.75 25.64
C LEU A 417 -13.10 14.64 26.88
N THR A 418 -14.06 14.34 27.76
CA THR A 418 -14.22 15.05 29.03
C THR A 418 -13.62 14.29 30.22
N SER A 419 -13.32 13.00 30.04
CA SER A 419 -12.67 12.14 31.05
C SER A 419 -11.93 10.99 30.38
N ILE A 420 -10.81 10.60 30.98
CA ILE A 420 -10.01 9.44 30.57
C ILE A 420 -9.73 8.59 31.80
N ASN A 421 -10.07 7.29 31.73
CA ASN A 421 -9.86 6.36 32.83
C ASN A 421 -8.76 5.36 32.48
N ILE A 422 -7.63 5.45 33.19
CA ILE A 422 -6.46 4.57 33.05
C ILE A 422 -6.18 3.76 34.33
N ALA A 423 -7.16 3.65 35.24
CA ALA A 423 -6.96 2.96 36.50
C ALA A 423 -6.48 1.51 36.32
N GLY A 424 -5.42 1.17 37.03
CA GLY A 424 -4.78 -0.15 36.93
C GLY A 424 -3.95 -0.40 35.67
N CYS A 425 -3.73 0.60 34.83
CA CYS A 425 -2.84 0.50 33.64
C CYS A 425 -1.39 0.78 34.05
N THR A 426 -0.81 -0.13 34.82
CA THR A 426 0.48 0.06 35.50
C THR A 426 1.70 0.02 34.56
N LYS A 427 1.53 -0.37 33.29
CA LYS A 427 2.61 -0.52 32.30
C LYS A 427 2.73 0.66 31.35
N ILE A 428 1.91 1.70 31.49
CA ILE A 428 1.98 2.89 30.62
C ILE A 428 3.34 3.58 30.81
N GLN A 429 4.11 3.65 29.71
CA GLN A 429 5.37 4.38 29.60
C GLN A 429 5.20 5.72 28.89
N GLY A 430 4.37 5.75 27.84
CA GLY A 430 4.02 6.94 27.10
C GLY A 430 2.50 7.20 27.10
N PHE A 431 2.11 8.42 27.52
CA PHE A 431 0.72 8.85 27.50
C PHE A 431 0.58 10.25 26.90
N SER A 432 -0.33 10.40 25.95
CA SER A 432 -0.70 11.70 25.36
C SER A 432 -2.22 11.85 25.33
N CYS A 433 -2.71 12.97 25.87
CA CYS A 433 -4.10 13.37 25.87
C CYS A 433 -4.30 14.86 25.61
N ASP A 434 -3.36 15.47 24.92
CA ASP A 434 -3.34 16.90 24.59
C ASP A 434 -4.57 17.31 23.75
N ASN A 435 -4.95 18.59 23.84
CA ASN A 435 -6.07 19.14 23.10
C ASN A 435 -7.37 18.34 23.31
N THR A 436 -7.75 18.16 24.59
CA THR A 436 -9.01 17.51 25.02
C THR A 436 -9.75 18.37 26.04
N ASP A 437 -11.03 18.06 26.29
CA ASP A 437 -11.85 18.82 27.26
C ASP A 437 -11.76 18.25 28.70
N ILE A 438 -10.71 17.48 29.03
CA ILE A 438 -10.55 16.90 30.37
C ILE A 438 -10.23 17.96 31.40
N THR A 439 -10.90 17.89 32.55
CA THR A 439 -10.68 18.80 33.70
C THR A 439 -9.82 18.20 34.81
N SER A 440 -9.62 16.89 34.77
CA SER A 440 -8.76 16.15 35.69
C SER A 440 -8.26 14.87 35.05
N ILE A 441 -7.12 14.36 35.53
CA ILE A 441 -6.55 13.08 35.14
C ILE A 441 -5.82 12.47 36.33
N ASN A 442 -6.03 11.17 36.58
CA ASN A 442 -5.29 10.41 37.58
C ASN A 442 -4.30 9.47 36.90
N VAL A 443 -3.01 9.75 37.09
CA VAL A 443 -1.89 8.95 36.55
C VAL A 443 -1.15 8.16 37.64
N SER A 444 -1.68 8.08 38.86
CA SER A 444 -0.97 7.51 40.02
C SER A 444 -0.61 6.04 39.84
N ASP A 445 -1.44 5.25 39.11
CA ASP A 445 -1.18 3.82 38.85
C ASP A 445 -0.12 3.61 37.75
N ALA A 446 0.14 4.60 36.92
CA ALA A 446 1.13 4.54 35.84
C ALA A 446 2.57 4.78 36.38
N THR A 447 3.00 3.94 37.30
CA THR A 447 4.28 4.12 38.05
C THR A 447 5.54 4.03 37.19
N VAL A 448 5.43 3.52 35.96
CA VAL A 448 6.52 3.43 34.98
C VAL A 448 6.43 4.49 33.89
N LEU A 449 5.56 5.48 34.05
CA LEU A 449 5.35 6.58 33.09
C LEU A 449 6.63 7.39 32.92
N GLU A 450 7.12 7.47 31.68
CA GLU A 450 8.34 8.19 31.30
C GLU A 450 8.01 9.49 30.54
N SER A 451 6.95 9.48 29.72
CA SER A 451 6.51 10.62 28.93
C SER A 451 5.01 10.85 29.13
N PHE A 452 4.67 12.08 29.55
CA PHE A 452 3.28 12.51 29.66
C PHE A 452 3.07 13.87 28.94
N VAL A 453 2.13 13.88 28.01
CA VAL A 453 1.74 15.07 27.24
C VAL A 453 0.25 15.32 27.45
N CYS A 454 -0.10 16.45 28.02
CA CYS A 454 -1.48 16.87 28.31
C CYS A 454 -1.65 18.38 28.11
N ASN A 455 -1.06 18.90 27.03
CA ASN A 455 -1.19 20.32 26.67
C ASN A 455 -2.61 20.68 26.27
N ASP A 456 -2.96 21.96 26.35
CA ASP A 456 -4.21 22.51 25.80
C ASP A 456 -5.45 21.73 26.23
N CYS A 457 -5.50 21.37 27.53
CA CYS A 457 -6.66 20.78 28.18
C CYS A 457 -7.28 21.78 29.17
N LEU A 458 -8.21 21.30 30.01
CA LEU A 458 -8.86 22.12 31.03
C LEU A 458 -8.43 21.71 32.45
N LEU A 459 -7.20 21.21 32.60
CA LEU A 459 -6.68 20.75 33.89
C LEU A 459 -6.41 21.92 34.82
N THR A 460 -6.97 21.87 36.04
CA THR A 460 -6.70 22.85 37.10
C THR A 460 -5.63 22.39 38.09
N THR A 461 -5.47 21.08 38.24
CA THR A 461 -4.47 20.45 39.10
C THR A 461 -3.90 19.21 38.40
N LEU A 462 -2.64 18.91 38.70
CA LEU A 462 -1.94 17.72 38.18
C LEU A 462 -1.04 17.12 39.24
N ASP A 463 -1.25 15.85 39.60
CA ASP A 463 -0.40 15.14 40.56
C ASP A 463 0.40 14.04 39.82
N VAL A 464 1.71 14.25 39.69
CA VAL A 464 2.67 13.31 39.08
C VAL A 464 3.66 12.76 40.10
N SER A 465 3.39 12.92 41.40
CA SER A 465 4.30 12.51 42.45
C SER A 465 4.52 10.99 42.56
N SER A 466 3.59 10.18 42.04
CA SER A 466 3.74 8.72 41.95
C SER A 466 4.53 8.26 40.74
N ASN A 467 4.85 9.15 39.78
CA ASN A 467 5.47 8.82 38.51
C ASN A 467 6.99 9.09 38.55
N ALA A 468 7.71 8.34 39.37
CA ALA A 468 9.14 8.56 39.63
C ALA A 468 10.05 8.42 38.39
N LYS A 469 9.58 7.74 37.35
CA LYS A 469 10.31 7.58 36.08
C LYS A 469 10.02 8.70 35.04
N LEU A 470 9.15 9.65 35.39
CA LEU A 470 8.73 10.69 34.46
C LEU A 470 9.91 11.61 34.12
N VAL A 471 10.32 11.62 32.85
CA VAL A 471 11.41 12.47 32.32
C VAL A 471 10.90 13.55 31.39
N LYS A 472 9.69 13.41 30.84
CA LYS A 472 9.01 14.39 29.99
C LYS A 472 7.62 14.66 30.51
N LEU A 473 7.32 15.95 30.82
CA LEU A 473 5.98 16.43 31.15
C LEU A 473 5.70 17.71 30.37
N HIS A 474 4.76 17.65 29.45
CA HIS A 474 4.25 18.81 28.74
C HIS A 474 2.80 19.04 29.15
N ALA A 475 2.51 20.15 29.82
CA ALA A 475 1.19 20.50 30.35
C ALA A 475 0.87 22.00 30.21
N HIS A 476 1.48 22.67 29.21
CA HIS A 476 1.15 24.06 28.90
C HIS A 476 -0.27 24.19 28.32
N GLY A 477 -0.80 25.41 28.23
CA GLY A 477 -2.15 25.67 27.73
C GLY A 477 -3.26 25.14 28.67
N ASN A 478 -2.96 24.92 29.97
CA ASN A 478 -3.92 24.48 30.99
C ASN A 478 -4.10 25.57 32.07
N PRO A 479 -5.29 25.74 32.67
CA PRO A 479 -5.50 26.63 33.79
C PRO A 479 -4.95 26.05 35.11
N LEU A 480 -3.71 25.53 35.11
CA LEU A 480 -3.09 24.88 36.24
C LEU A 480 -2.84 25.85 37.38
N THR A 481 -3.36 25.53 38.56
CA THR A 481 -3.09 26.22 39.83
C THR A 481 -2.15 25.41 40.73
N SER A 482 -1.98 24.12 40.48
CA SER A 482 -1.12 23.24 41.24
C SER A 482 -0.59 22.07 40.38
N VAL A 483 0.73 21.87 40.44
CA VAL A 483 1.39 20.66 39.94
C VAL A 483 2.14 20.02 41.10
N ILE A 484 1.77 18.79 41.48
CA ILE A 484 2.34 18.09 42.65
C ILE A 484 3.39 17.11 42.12
N MET A 485 4.63 17.24 42.59
CA MET A 485 5.74 16.38 42.27
C MET A 485 6.25 15.69 43.55
N ALA A 486 6.93 14.54 43.40
CA ALA A 486 7.61 13.93 44.54
C ALA A 486 8.86 14.74 44.97
N GLN A 487 9.20 14.70 46.25
CA GLN A 487 10.41 15.36 46.74
C GLN A 487 11.66 14.82 46.01
N GLY A 488 12.39 15.75 45.36
CA GLY A 488 13.58 15.41 44.58
C GLY A 488 13.32 14.85 43.17
N GLN A 489 12.08 14.73 42.73
CA GLN A 489 11.75 14.32 41.37
C GLN A 489 12.30 15.32 40.36
N LYS A 490 13.00 14.84 39.33
CA LYS A 490 13.56 15.66 38.24
C LYS A 490 12.93 15.27 36.93
N ILE A 491 12.29 16.22 36.29
CA ILE A 491 11.70 16.06 34.94
C ILE A 491 12.56 16.90 34.00
N ASN A 492 13.29 16.22 33.10
CA ASN A 492 14.31 16.86 32.25
C ASN A 492 13.67 17.74 31.16
N ASP A 493 12.54 17.30 30.60
CA ASP A 493 11.76 18.05 29.59
C ASP A 493 10.41 18.45 30.21
N LEU A 494 10.44 19.57 30.96
CA LEU A 494 9.26 20.10 31.64
C LEU A 494 8.77 21.38 30.96
N LYS A 495 7.54 21.35 30.45
CA LYS A 495 6.85 22.50 29.82
C LYS A 495 5.55 22.83 30.55
N LEU A 496 5.52 23.96 31.24
CA LEU A 496 4.38 24.56 31.93
C LEU A 496 4.31 26.05 31.56
N ASP A 497 3.12 26.64 31.59
CA ASP A 497 2.97 28.12 31.42
C ASP A 497 3.51 28.86 32.62
N ASN A 498 3.38 28.29 33.82
CA ASN A 498 3.85 28.88 35.06
C ASN A 498 4.48 27.84 35.98
N HIS A 499 5.79 27.93 36.21
CA HIS A 499 6.51 27.00 37.09
C HIS A 499 6.25 27.26 38.61
N ASN A 500 5.66 28.41 38.97
CA ASN A 500 5.37 28.74 40.38
C ASN A 500 4.22 27.90 40.97
N VAL A 501 3.49 27.15 40.13
CA VAL A 501 2.42 26.23 40.59
C VAL A 501 2.95 24.88 41.07
N ILE A 502 4.28 24.65 41.01
CA ILE A 502 4.88 23.36 41.41
C ILE A 502 4.96 23.34 42.96
N SER A 503 4.52 22.23 43.51
CA SER A 503 4.66 21.87 44.91
C SER A 503 5.19 20.42 45.03
N TYR A 504 5.80 20.12 46.17
CA TYR A 504 6.42 18.81 46.41
C TYR A 504 5.80 18.14 47.62
N LYS A 505 5.62 16.82 47.53
CA LYS A 505 5.17 15.97 48.66
C LYS A 505 6.06 14.77 48.85
#